data_8d19e63658aa1a47815039c73317db53
#
_entry.id   8d19e63658aa1a47815039c73317db53
#
_cell.length_a   1.000
_cell.length_b   1.000
_cell.length_c   1.000
_cell.angle_alpha   90.00
_cell.angle_beta   90.00
_cell.angle_gamma   90.00
#
_symmetry.space_group_name_H-M   'P 1'
#
loop_
_entity.id
_entity.type
_entity.pdbx_description
1 polymer ?
#
loop_
_entity_poly.entity_id
_entity_poly.type
_entity_poly.pdbx_seq_one_letter_code
_entity_poly.pdbx_strand_id
1 'polypeptide(L)'
;NDLEMLSGVGLSMAMGNGTSSVKEVAKHTTTSNSQDGIHKALEHFGILAREKVFTSSDHHFNKVKEFHSVMDESTQEEPIAWSPQDARYRAGFKLEELVEFLRAASNSEEDFNSSVAYLHQALDKAADKVRSKSQAEVSLVGQVDALIDTLYFTYGSFVLMGVDPEQLFDIVHRANMGKIFPDGKAHFDPVTHKILKPDDWEEK
;
A
#
# COMPACT_ATOMS: atom_id res chain seq x y z
N ASN A 1 25.17 9.73 29.13
CA ASN A 1 25.63 8.45 29.67
C ASN A 1 24.48 7.44 29.66
N ASP A 2 24.68 6.26 29.08
CA ASP A 2 23.64 5.23 28.87
C ASP A 2 22.93 4.82 30.14
N LEU A 3 23.64 4.78 31.29
CA LEU A 3 23.09 4.43 32.59
C LEU A 3 22.06 5.45 33.11
N GLU A 4 22.34 6.74 32.93
CA GLU A 4 21.40 7.80 33.31
C GLU A 4 20.16 7.78 32.43
N MET A 5 20.32 7.54 31.14
CA MET A 5 19.23 7.41 30.18
C MET A 5 18.35 6.20 30.55
N LEU A 6 18.94 5.04 30.82
CA LEU A 6 18.20 3.81 31.17
C LEU A 6 17.41 3.94 32.48
N SER A 7 17.93 4.71 33.45
CA SER A 7 17.22 4.94 34.70
C SER A 7 16.08 5.95 34.58
N GLY A 8 16.19 6.88 33.64
CA GLY A 8 15.22 8.01 33.47
C GLY A 8 14.03 7.71 32.57
N VAL A 9 14.08 6.64 31.75
CA VAL A 9 13.01 6.33 30.79
C VAL A 9 11.96 5.37 31.37
N GLY A 10 10.72 5.51 30.87
CA GLY A 10 9.59 4.68 31.30
C GLY A 10 9.76 3.19 31.00
N LEU A 11 10.30 2.87 29.83
CA LEU A 11 10.63 1.50 29.39
C LEU A 11 12.11 1.45 29.02
N SER A 12 12.91 0.71 29.80
CA SER A 12 14.33 0.50 29.52
C SER A 12 14.65 -0.98 29.41
N MET A 13 15.49 -1.32 28.41
CA MET A 13 15.90 -2.68 28.15
C MET A 13 17.41 -2.77 27.90
N ALA A 14 18.08 -3.68 28.61
CA ALA A 14 19.46 -4.03 28.36
C ALA A 14 19.58 -5.22 27.41
N MET A 15 20.59 -5.19 26.55
CA MET A 15 20.95 -6.35 25.74
C MET A 15 21.61 -7.44 26.62
N GLY A 16 21.36 -8.72 26.29
CA GLY A 16 21.91 -9.86 27.03
C GLY A 16 23.45 -9.90 27.09
N ASN A 17 24.13 -9.30 26.11
CA ASN A 17 25.59 -9.11 26.10
C ASN A 17 26.04 -7.75 26.68
N GLY A 18 25.14 -6.95 27.25
CA GLY A 18 25.48 -5.73 27.98
C GLY A 18 26.20 -6.01 29.30
N THR A 19 26.89 -4.99 29.84
CA THR A 19 27.61 -5.09 31.15
C THR A 19 26.64 -5.27 32.30
N SER A 20 27.12 -5.78 33.42
CA SER A 20 26.31 -5.98 34.63
C SER A 20 25.66 -4.67 35.10
N SER A 21 26.42 -3.56 35.08
CA SER A 21 25.90 -2.25 35.47
C SER A 21 24.74 -1.74 34.61
N VAL A 22 24.76 -2.05 33.33
CA VAL A 22 23.64 -1.70 32.40
C VAL A 22 22.41 -2.56 32.69
N LYS A 23 22.60 -3.85 32.94
CA LYS A 23 21.52 -4.80 33.29
C LYS A 23 20.85 -4.51 34.62
N GLU A 24 21.61 -4.04 35.61
CA GLU A 24 21.10 -3.68 36.93
C GLU A 24 20.20 -2.43 36.90
N VAL A 25 20.48 -1.50 35.98
CA VAL A 25 19.73 -0.24 35.87
C VAL A 25 18.52 -0.38 34.95
N ALA A 26 18.59 -1.23 33.95
CA ALA A 26 17.51 -1.45 33.03
C ALA A 26 16.35 -2.21 33.66
N LYS A 27 15.10 -1.83 33.36
CA LYS A 27 13.90 -2.51 33.90
C LYS A 27 13.72 -3.93 33.33
N HIS A 28 14.25 -4.17 32.13
CA HIS A 28 14.17 -5.45 31.45
C HIS A 28 15.52 -5.81 30.83
N THR A 29 15.75 -7.11 30.61
CA THR A 29 16.89 -7.58 29.85
C THR A 29 16.42 -8.55 28.78
N THR A 30 16.83 -8.32 27.53
CA THR A 30 16.60 -9.21 26.41
C THR A 30 17.78 -10.14 26.15
N THR A 31 17.74 -10.94 25.08
CA THR A 31 18.86 -11.78 24.66
C THR A 31 20.00 -10.95 24.04
N SER A 32 21.14 -11.60 23.71
CA SER A 32 22.27 -10.92 23.09
C SER A 32 21.93 -10.45 21.66
N ASN A 33 22.77 -9.57 21.13
CA ASN A 33 22.65 -9.10 19.72
C ASN A 33 22.80 -10.25 18.71
N SER A 34 23.57 -11.31 19.05
CA SER A 34 23.71 -12.51 18.21
C SER A 34 22.53 -13.51 18.34
N GLN A 35 21.54 -13.21 19.18
CA GLN A 35 20.36 -14.03 19.46
C GLN A 35 19.07 -13.24 19.26
N ASP A 36 19.08 -12.31 18.31
CA ASP A 36 17.94 -11.44 17.95
C ASP A 36 17.39 -10.60 19.11
N GLY A 37 18.27 -10.14 20.02
CA GLY A 37 17.86 -9.43 21.23
C GLY A 37 17.02 -8.19 20.98
N ILE A 38 17.27 -7.43 19.90
CA ILE A 38 16.45 -6.26 19.53
C ILE A 38 15.04 -6.71 19.11
N HIS A 39 14.95 -7.72 18.25
CA HIS A 39 13.65 -8.26 17.80
C HIS A 39 12.81 -8.72 18.99
N LYS A 40 13.39 -9.53 19.87
CA LYS A 40 12.71 -10.02 21.08
C LYS A 40 12.33 -8.91 22.06
N ALA A 41 13.13 -7.84 22.13
CA ALA A 41 12.79 -6.66 22.91
C ALA A 41 11.53 -5.97 22.39
N LEU A 42 11.45 -5.80 21.07
CA LEU A 42 10.30 -5.19 20.40
C LEU A 42 9.03 -6.06 20.52
N GLU A 43 9.17 -7.39 20.43
CA GLU A 43 8.08 -8.33 20.72
C GLU A 43 7.60 -8.25 22.19
N HIS A 44 8.55 -8.19 23.14
CA HIS A 44 8.24 -8.11 24.57
C HIS A 44 7.40 -6.88 24.92
N PHE A 45 7.69 -5.75 24.27
CA PHE A 45 6.94 -4.51 24.46
C PHE A 45 5.69 -4.40 23.57
N GLY A 46 5.36 -5.43 22.81
CA GLY A 46 4.21 -5.43 21.89
C GLY A 46 4.34 -4.47 20.71
N ILE A 47 5.55 -4.00 20.42
CA ILE A 47 5.85 -3.14 19.26
C ILE A 47 5.90 -3.99 17.99
N LEU A 48 6.40 -5.24 18.12
CA LEU A 48 6.25 -6.28 17.08
C LEU A 48 5.22 -7.30 17.57
N ALA A 49 4.18 -7.55 16.81
CA ALA A 49 3.19 -8.57 17.12
C ALA A 49 3.81 -9.98 17.04
N ARG A 50 3.48 -10.85 18.02
CA ARG A 50 3.92 -12.26 18.03
C ARG A 50 3.30 -13.12 16.94
N GLU A 51 2.23 -12.68 16.33
CA GLU A 51 1.62 -13.28 15.15
C GLU A 51 1.72 -12.33 13.98
N LYS A 52 2.06 -12.87 12.81
CA LYS A 52 2.19 -12.15 11.53
C LYS A 52 0.83 -11.64 11.01
N VAL A 53 0.10 -10.90 11.81
CA VAL A 53 -0.94 -10.03 11.26
C VAL A 53 -0.25 -8.72 10.95
N PHE A 54 0.13 -8.55 9.70
CA PHE A 54 0.65 -7.30 9.19
C PHE A 54 -0.48 -6.26 9.24
N THR A 55 -0.66 -5.63 10.43
CA THR A 55 -1.56 -4.50 10.56
C THR A 55 -0.75 -3.23 10.30
N SER A 56 -0.95 -2.65 9.14
CA SER A 56 -0.44 -1.33 8.83
C SER A 56 -1.19 -0.29 9.68
N SER A 57 -0.51 0.80 10.07
CA SER A 57 -1.19 2.00 10.58
C SER A 57 -1.91 2.79 9.48
N ASP A 58 -1.66 2.47 8.23
CA ASP A 58 -2.34 3.06 7.08
C ASP A 58 -3.75 2.48 6.94
N HIS A 59 -4.75 3.31 7.27
CA HIS A 59 -6.15 2.94 7.21
C HIS A 59 -6.61 2.58 5.79
N HIS A 60 -6.13 3.29 4.77
CA HIS A 60 -6.48 3.03 3.38
C HIS A 60 -5.91 1.69 2.91
N PHE A 61 -4.64 1.41 3.25
CA PHE A 61 -4.03 0.12 2.97
C PHE A 61 -4.81 -1.05 3.59
N ASN A 62 -5.22 -0.93 4.85
CA ASN A 62 -5.97 -1.98 5.54
C ASN A 62 -7.34 -2.24 4.90
N LYS A 63 -8.06 -1.19 4.46
CA LYS A 63 -9.32 -1.33 3.72
C LYS A 63 -9.13 -2.03 2.38
N VAL A 64 -8.09 -1.64 1.63
CA VAL A 64 -7.78 -2.31 0.36
C VAL A 64 -7.37 -3.77 0.58
N LYS A 65 -6.62 -4.06 1.66
CA LYS A 65 -6.27 -5.43 2.05
C LYS A 65 -7.51 -6.26 2.37
N GLU A 66 -8.49 -5.70 3.12
CA GLU A 66 -9.78 -6.33 3.40
C GLU A 66 -10.50 -6.71 2.10
N PHE A 67 -10.63 -5.75 1.18
CA PHE A 67 -11.23 -5.99 -0.13
C PHE A 67 -10.55 -7.16 -0.88
N HIS A 68 -9.22 -7.13 -1.00
CA HIS A 68 -8.47 -8.17 -1.70
C HIS A 68 -8.56 -9.54 -1.02
N SER A 69 -8.68 -9.60 0.31
CA SER A 69 -8.82 -10.87 1.03
C SER A 69 -10.11 -11.62 0.68
N VAL A 70 -11.14 -10.90 0.23
CA VAL A 70 -12.42 -11.49 -0.20
C VAL A 70 -12.49 -11.67 -1.71
N MET A 71 -11.89 -10.75 -2.47
CA MET A 71 -12.02 -10.72 -3.93
C MET A 71 -11.02 -11.63 -4.66
N ASP A 72 -9.77 -11.70 -4.19
CA ASP A 72 -8.68 -12.32 -4.95
C ASP A 72 -8.13 -13.61 -4.30
N GLU A 73 -8.43 -13.87 -3.02
CA GLU A 73 -7.85 -14.97 -2.23
C GLU A 73 -6.30 -15.08 -2.31
N SER A 74 -5.63 -14.08 -2.92
CA SER A 74 -4.21 -14.11 -3.30
C SER A 74 -3.37 -13.07 -2.59
N THR A 75 -3.79 -12.60 -1.42
CA THR A 75 -2.98 -11.66 -0.62
C THR A 75 -1.68 -12.34 -0.18
N GLN A 76 -0.57 -11.68 -0.47
CA GLN A 76 0.75 -12.22 -0.13
C GLN A 76 1.09 -11.91 1.33
N GLU A 77 1.64 -12.87 2.04
CA GLU A 77 2.17 -12.68 3.41
C GLU A 77 3.56 -12.05 3.42
N GLU A 78 4.35 -12.34 2.40
CA GLU A 78 5.72 -11.82 2.24
C GLU A 78 5.80 -10.92 1.00
N PRO A 79 6.61 -9.85 1.02
CA PRO A 79 6.78 -8.98 -0.14
C PRO A 79 7.39 -9.73 -1.32
N ILE A 80 6.73 -9.68 -2.47
CA ILE A 80 7.20 -10.28 -3.72
C ILE A 80 7.20 -9.26 -4.85
N ALA A 81 8.19 -9.38 -5.75
CA ALA A 81 8.17 -8.62 -6.99
C ALA A 81 7.16 -9.26 -7.97
N TRP A 82 6.37 -8.43 -8.63
CA TRP A 82 5.44 -8.89 -9.65
C TRP A 82 6.16 -9.23 -10.95
N SER A 83 5.60 -10.19 -11.68
CA SER A 83 5.97 -10.46 -13.05
C SER A 83 5.60 -9.28 -13.97
N PRO A 84 6.22 -9.16 -15.17
CA PRO A 84 5.82 -8.16 -16.15
C PRO A 84 4.34 -8.26 -16.57
N GLN A 85 3.76 -9.46 -16.52
CA GLN A 85 2.36 -9.70 -16.85
C GLN A 85 1.45 -9.11 -15.77
N ASP A 86 1.70 -9.39 -14.49
CA ASP A 86 0.90 -8.90 -13.36
C ASP A 86 1.00 -7.37 -13.25
N ALA A 87 2.22 -6.84 -13.41
CA ALA A 87 2.45 -5.41 -13.41
C ALA A 87 1.66 -4.68 -14.51
N ARG A 88 1.64 -5.23 -15.75
CA ARG A 88 0.83 -4.67 -16.85
C ARG A 88 -0.66 -4.71 -16.57
N TYR A 89 -1.16 -5.83 -16.04
CA TYR A 89 -2.57 -5.99 -15.69
C TYR A 89 -3.01 -4.92 -14.68
N ARG A 90 -2.24 -4.74 -13.60
CA ARG A 90 -2.53 -3.73 -12.58
C ARG A 90 -2.29 -2.28 -13.03
N ALA A 91 -1.38 -2.06 -13.98
CA ALA A 91 -1.19 -0.74 -14.59
C ALA A 91 -2.39 -0.33 -15.46
N GLY A 92 -3.04 -1.30 -16.12
CA GLY A 92 -4.25 -1.07 -16.92
C GLY A 92 -5.38 -0.44 -16.12
N PHE A 93 -5.68 -0.94 -14.92
CA PHE A 93 -6.71 -0.34 -14.05
C PHE A 93 -6.39 1.12 -13.69
N LYS A 94 -5.12 1.41 -13.33
CA LYS A 94 -4.73 2.79 -13.00
C LYS A 94 -4.85 3.73 -14.21
N LEU A 95 -4.60 3.20 -15.41
CA LEU A 95 -4.75 3.97 -16.63
C LEU A 95 -6.22 4.27 -16.94
N GLU A 96 -7.14 3.33 -16.69
CA GLU A 96 -8.59 3.53 -16.81
C GLU A 96 -9.04 4.70 -15.93
N GLU A 97 -8.67 4.70 -14.65
CA GLU A 97 -8.99 5.79 -13.72
C GLU A 97 -8.38 7.16 -14.15
N LEU A 98 -7.18 7.15 -14.73
CA LEU A 98 -6.59 8.37 -15.28
C LEU A 98 -7.38 8.92 -16.47
N VAL A 99 -7.91 8.05 -17.33
CA VAL A 99 -8.75 8.45 -18.46
C VAL A 99 -10.10 8.99 -17.97
N GLU A 100 -10.70 8.36 -16.96
CA GLU A 100 -11.93 8.87 -16.32
C GLU A 100 -11.70 10.24 -15.66
N PHE A 101 -10.57 10.43 -14.98
CA PHE A 101 -10.19 11.73 -14.43
C PHE A 101 -10.10 12.82 -15.52
N LEU A 102 -9.46 12.51 -16.64
CA LEU A 102 -9.39 13.44 -17.78
C LEU A 102 -10.77 13.71 -18.38
N ARG A 103 -11.63 12.69 -18.47
CA ARG A 103 -13.01 12.86 -18.92
C ARG A 103 -13.79 13.81 -18.00
N ALA A 104 -13.68 13.64 -16.71
CA ALA A 104 -14.33 14.48 -15.70
C ALA A 104 -13.83 15.95 -15.71
N ALA A 105 -12.61 16.18 -16.18
CA ALA A 105 -12.02 17.51 -16.32
C ALA A 105 -12.32 18.18 -17.68
N SER A 106 -12.96 17.46 -18.63
CA SER A 106 -13.17 17.94 -19.99
C SER A 106 -14.55 18.62 -20.18
N ASN A 107 -14.57 19.78 -20.81
CA ASN A 107 -15.80 20.53 -21.11
C ASN A 107 -16.52 20.04 -22.36
N SER A 108 -15.85 19.31 -23.24
CA SER A 108 -16.38 18.83 -24.51
C SER A 108 -15.70 17.53 -24.93
N GLU A 109 -16.24 16.88 -25.95
CA GLU A 109 -15.61 15.70 -26.58
C GLU A 109 -14.26 16.05 -27.24
N GLU A 110 -14.12 17.24 -27.76
CA GLU A 110 -12.87 17.74 -28.35
C GLU A 110 -11.78 17.92 -27.28
N ASP A 111 -12.13 18.52 -26.12
CA ASP A 111 -11.23 18.65 -24.97
C ASP A 111 -10.77 17.28 -24.46
N PHE A 112 -11.71 16.33 -24.36
CA PHE A 112 -11.39 14.97 -23.92
C PHE A 112 -10.42 14.28 -24.89
N ASN A 113 -10.71 14.32 -26.20
CA ASN A 113 -9.84 13.73 -27.22
C ASN A 113 -8.44 14.37 -27.23
N SER A 114 -8.37 15.69 -27.02
CA SER A 114 -7.08 16.39 -26.86
C SER A 114 -6.31 15.92 -25.62
N SER A 115 -7.00 15.73 -24.51
CA SER A 115 -6.41 15.24 -23.26
C SER A 115 -5.88 13.80 -23.38
N VAL A 116 -6.63 12.94 -24.08
CA VAL A 116 -6.19 11.56 -24.38
C VAL A 116 -4.96 11.57 -25.29
N ALA A 117 -4.94 12.42 -26.32
CA ALA A 117 -3.79 12.57 -27.20
C ALA A 117 -2.54 13.05 -26.44
N TYR A 118 -2.71 13.97 -25.50
CA TYR A 118 -1.63 14.41 -24.61
C TYR A 118 -1.10 13.25 -23.75
N LEU A 119 -2.00 12.42 -23.18
CA LEU A 119 -1.61 11.26 -22.37
C LEU A 119 -0.78 10.26 -23.17
N HIS A 120 -1.13 9.98 -24.42
CA HIS A 120 -0.31 9.14 -25.30
C HIS A 120 1.10 9.70 -25.50
N GLN A 121 1.22 11.01 -25.79
CA GLN A 121 2.53 11.65 -25.93
C GLN A 121 3.34 11.64 -24.63
N ALA A 122 2.67 11.83 -23.47
CA ALA A 122 3.31 11.77 -22.15
C ALA A 122 3.84 10.36 -21.86
N LEU A 123 3.08 9.32 -22.22
CA LEU A 123 3.48 7.92 -22.08
C LEU A 123 4.74 7.62 -22.90
N ASP A 124 4.78 8.02 -24.17
CA ASP A 124 5.95 7.81 -25.04
C ASP A 124 7.19 8.49 -24.47
N LYS A 125 7.09 9.75 -24.05
CA LYS A 125 8.18 10.50 -23.41
C LYS A 125 8.66 9.84 -22.12
N ALA A 126 7.72 9.35 -21.29
CA ALA A 126 8.04 8.67 -20.05
C ALA A 126 8.78 7.34 -20.34
N ALA A 127 8.31 6.58 -21.32
CA ALA A 127 8.94 5.32 -21.73
C ALA A 127 10.38 5.56 -22.23
N ASP A 128 10.60 6.56 -23.05
CA ASP A 128 11.94 6.92 -23.55
C ASP A 128 12.88 7.37 -22.43
N LYS A 129 12.37 8.19 -21.50
CA LYS A 129 13.12 8.61 -20.31
C LYS A 129 13.54 7.42 -19.45
N VAL A 130 12.65 6.45 -19.23
CA VAL A 130 12.96 5.25 -18.42
C VAL A 130 13.95 4.35 -19.15
N ARG A 131 13.78 4.10 -20.46
CA ARG A 131 14.72 3.31 -21.26
C ARG A 131 16.14 3.87 -21.23
N SER A 132 16.28 5.19 -21.17
CA SER A 132 17.60 5.84 -21.15
C SER A 132 18.35 5.71 -19.81
N LYS A 133 17.68 5.31 -18.72
CA LYS A 133 18.23 5.33 -17.36
C LYS A 133 18.75 4.00 -16.84
N SER A 134 18.24 2.86 -17.26
CA SER A 134 18.58 1.56 -16.66
C SER A 134 18.35 0.38 -17.61
N GLN A 135 19.11 -0.70 -17.39
CA GLN A 135 18.75 -2.01 -17.93
C GLN A 135 17.51 -2.56 -17.21
N ALA A 136 16.66 -3.27 -17.96
CA ALA A 136 15.46 -3.88 -17.40
C ALA A 136 15.85 -5.04 -16.46
N GLU A 137 15.60 -4.85 -15.18
CA GLU A 137 15.76 -5.87 -14.14
C GLU A 137 14.48 -5.91 -13.29
N VAL A 138 14.00 -7.11 -12.95
CA VAL A 138 12.86 -7.25 -12.04
C VAL A 138 13.31 -6.90 -10.63
N SER A 139 12.77 -5.83 -10.09
CA SER A 139 13.15 -5.29 -8.79
C SER A 139 11.91 -4.96 -7.94
N LEU A 140 11.75 -5.65 -6.81
CA LEU A 140 10.72 -5.31 -5.83
C LEU A 140 10.83 -3.86 -5.37
N VAL A 141 12.04 -3.41 -5.04
CA VAL A 141 12.30 -2.04 -4.57
C VAL A 141 11.88 -1.03 -5.62
N GLY A 142 12.27 -1.23 -6.89
CA GLY A 142 11.89 -0.33 -7.97
C GLY A 142 10.39 -0.30 -8.24
N GLN A 143 9.70 -1.45 -8.09
CA GLN A 143 8.25 -1.51 -8.23
C GLN A 143 7.53 -0.77 -7.11
N VAL A 144 7.97 -0.94 -5.87
CA VAL A 144 7.40 -0.26 -4.70
C VAL A 144 7.64 1.24 -4.77
N ASP A 145 8.85 1.67 -5.10
CA ASP A 145 9.20 3.09 -5.28
C ASP A 145 8.27 3.77 -6.28
N ALA A 146 8.09 3.19 -7.46
CA ALA A 146 7.19 3.72 -8.49
C ALA A 146 5.72 3.78 -8.04
N LEU A 147 5.26 2.81 -7.24
CA LEU A 147 3.90 2.81 -6.70
C LEU A 147 3.71 3.88 -5.62
N ILE A 148 4.71 4.09 -4.76
CA ILE A 148 4.68 5.17 -3.75
C ILE A 148 4.69 6.53 -4.43
N ASP A 149 5.51 6.75 -5.46
CA ASP A 149 5.49 7.98 -6.23
C ASP A 149 4.12 8.24 -6.87
N THR A 150 3.49 7.20 -7.44
CA THR A 150 2.14 7.30 -8.01
C THR A 150 1.12 7.72 -6.95
N LEU A 151 1.18 7.14 -5.75
CA LEU A 151 0.32 7.50 -4.62
C LEU A 151 0.58 8.94 -4.17
N TYR A 152 1.84 9.34 -4.07
CA TYR A 152 2.24 10.69 -3.70
C TYR A 152 1.68 11.75 -4.65
N PHE A 153 1.78 11.54 -5.97
CA PHE A 153 1.20 12.43 -6.97
C PHE A 153 -0.32 12.46 -6.93
N THR A 154 -0.97 11.33 -6.62
CA THR A 154 -2.42 11.28 -6.43
C THR A 154 -2.85 12.13 -5.23
N TYR A 155 -2.19 11.98 -4.09
CA TYR A 155 -2.42 12.84 -2.92
C TYR A 155 -2.11 14.32 -3.21
N GLY A 156 -1.03 14.59 -3.96
CA GLY A 156 -0.72 15.95 -4.42
C GLY A 156 -1.85 16.58 -5.22
N SER A 157 -2.54 15.80 -6.06
CA SER A 157 -3.72 16.28 -6.79
C SER A 157 -4.86 16.67 -5.85
N PHE A 158 -5.18 15.86 -4.84
CA PHE A 158 -6.17 16.19 -3.82
C PHE A 158 -5.83 17.48 -3.06
N VAL A 159 -4.56 17.63 -2.66
CA VAL A 159 -4.08 18.85 -1.98
C VAL A 159 -4.29 20.08 -2.86
N LEU A 160 -3.94 20.01 -4.14
CA LEU A 160 -4.10 21.11 -5.10
C LEU A 160 -5.56 21.43 -5.41
N MET A 161 -6.46 20.45 -5.30
CA MET A 161 -7.90 20.63 -5.42
C MET A 161 -8.55 21.13 -4.10
N GLY A 162 -7.82 21.14 -2.97
CA GLY A 162 -8.36 21.47 -1.66
C GLY A 162 -9.31 20.42 -1.09
N VAL A 163 -9.13 19.15 -1.45
CA VAL A 163 -9.99 18.03 -1.05
C VAL A 163 -9.23 17.11 -0.08
N ASP A 164 -9.85 16.78 1.05
CA ASP A 164 -9.40 15.72 1.94
C ASP A 164 -10.00 14.38 1.48
N PRO A 165 -9.20 13.40 1.06
CA PRO A 165 -9.70 12.14 0.52
C PRO A 165 -10.15 11.13 1.58
N GLU A 166 -9.88 11.33 2.88
CA GLU A 166 -10.05 10.28 3.90
C GLU A 166 -11.50 9.74 3.95
N GLN A 167 -12.47 10.64 4.12
CA GLN A 167 -13.88 10.25 4.19
C GLN A 167 -14.42 9.76 2.84
N LEU A 168 -13.92 10.32 1.74
CA LEU A 168 -14.31 9.90 0.40
C LEU A 168 -13.80 8.49 0.09
N PHE A 169 -12.60 8.16 0.54
CA PHE A 169 -12.06 6.80 0.43
C PHE A 169 -12.94 5.77 1.13
N ASP A 170 -13.53 6.13 2.27
CA ASP A 170 -14.46 5.27 3.00
C ASP A 170 -15.73 4.99 2.21
N ILE A 171 -16.25 5.98 1.50
CA ILE A 171 -17.41 5.82 0.63
C ILE A 171 -17.08 4.86 -0.51
N VAL A 172 -15.95 5.06 -1.17
CA VAL A 172 -15.48 4.19 -2.25
C VAL A 172 -15.26 2.76 -1.75
N HIS A 173 -14.65 2.61 -0.58
CA HIS A 173 -14.41 1.29 0.00
C HIS A 173 -15.72 0.56 0.30
N ARG A 174 -16.71 1.23 0.92
CA ARG A 174 -18.04 0.64 1.15
C ARG A 174 -18.73 0.20 -0.14
N ALA A 175 -18.70 1.03 -1.19
CA ALA A 175 -19.25 0.67 -2.49
C ALA A 175 -18.54 -0.55 -3.11
N ASN A 176 -17.22 -0.67 -2.95
CA ASN A 176 -16.47 -1.83 -3.39
C ASN A 176 -16.81 -3.08 -2.57
N MET A 177 -16.91 -2.99 -1.25
CA MET A 177 -17.33 -4.10 -0.39
C MET A 177 -18.77 -4.54 -0.67
N GLY A 178 -19.64 -3.62 -1.12
CA GLY A 178 -20.98 -3.91 -1.58
C GLY A 178 -21.07 -4.82 -2.82
N LYS A 179 -19.94 -5.08 -3.51
CA LYS A 179 -19.86 -6.05 -4.61
C LYS A 179 -19.79 -7.52 -4.14
N ILE A 180 -19.69 -7.74 -2.83
CA ILE A 180 -19.74 -9.07 -2.23
C ILE A 180 -21.20 -9.52 -2.21
N PHE A 181 -21.46 -10.70 -2.77
CA PHE A 181 -22.78 -11.29 -2.79
C PHE A 181 -23.21 -11.80 -1.40
N PRO A 182 -24.52 -12.07 -1.16
CA PRO A 182 -25.02 -12.55 0.13
C PRO A 182 -24.40 -13.87 0.62
N ASP A 183 -23.77 -14.64 -0.27
CA ASP A 183 -23.01 -15.84 0.05
C ASP A 183 -21.60 -15.57 0.60
N GLY A 184 -21.23 -14.28 0.74
CA GLY A 184 -19.92 -13.83 1.23
C GLY A 184 -18.81 -13.90 0.21
N LYS A 185 -19.12 -14.07 -1.09
CA LYS A 185 -18.12 -14.23 -2.16
C LYS A 185 -18.27 -13.17 -3.24
N ALA A 186 -17.15 -12.93 -3.95
CA ALA A 186 -17.16 -12.22 -5.21
C ALA A 186 -17.61 -13.15 -6.34
N HIS A 187 -18.47 -12.64 -7.24
CA HIS A 187 -18.87 -13.33 -8.45
C HIS A 187 -18.28 -12.61 -9.66
N PHE A 188 -17.86 -13.37 -10.66
CA PHE A 188 -17.19 -12.82 -11.83
C PHE A 188 -17.95 -13.21 -13.10
N ASP A 189 -17.99 -12.30 -14.05
CA ASP A 189 -18.46 -12.58 -15.39
C ASP A 189 -17.58 -13.65 -16.05
N PRO A 190 -18.13 -14.74 -16.57
CA PRO A 190 -17.33 -15.88 -17.06
C PRO A 190 -16.53 -15.56 -18.35
N VAL A 191 -16.85 -14.47 -19.04
CA VAL A 191 -16.21 -14.09 -20.30
C VAL A 191 -15.22 -12.95 -20.09
N THR A 192 -15.64 -11.91 -19.39
CA THR A 192 -14.86 -10.70 -19.20
C THR A 192 -14.02 -10.72 -17.93
N HIS A 193 -14.28 -11.65 -17.02
CA HIS A 193 -13.68 -11.74 -15.67
C HIS A 193 -13.86 -10.46 -14.84
N LYS A 194 -14.83 -9.60 -15.20
CA LYS A 194 -15.19 -8.44 -14.38
C LYS A 194 -16.01 -8.89 -13.17
N ILE A 195 -15.80 -8.22 -12.03
CA ILE A 195 -16.60 -8.45 -10.82
C ILE A 195 -18.03 -8.04 -11.11
N LEU A 196 -18.97 -8.96 -10.84
CA LEU A 196 -20.41 -8.71 -10.92
C LEU A 196 -20.86 -7.88 -9.71
N LYS A 197 -21.98 -7.20 -9.86
CA LYS A 197 -22.61 -6.40 -8.81
C LYS A 197 -23.92 -7.09 -8.41
N PRO A 198 -24.19 -7.28 -7.10
CA PRO A 198 -25.52 -7.73 -6.65
C PRO A 198 -26.63 -6.74 -7.06
N ASP A 199 -27.88 -7.20 -7.10
CA ASP A 199 -29.02 -6.38 -7.52
C ASP A 199 -29.26 -5.17 -6.59
N ASP A 200 -28.86 -5.26 -5.34
CA ASP A 200 -28.95 -4.24 -4.30
C ASP A 200 -27.68 -3.37 -4.18
N TRP A 201 -26.73 -3.50 -5.11
CA TRP A 201 -25.50 -2.70 -5.09
C TRP A 201 -25.80 -1.23 -5.42
N GLU A 202 -25.34 -0.34 -4.56
CA GLU A 202 -25.43 1.11 -4.76
C GLU A 202 -24.09 1.70 -5.23
N GLU A 203 -24.17 2.58 -6.20
CA GLU A 203 -23.03 3.35 -6.68
C GLU A 203 -22.63 4.41 -5.66
N LYS A 204 -21.32 4.78 -5.63
CA LYS A 204 -20.75 5.81 -4.75
C LYS A 204 -21.20 7.24 -5.11
#